data_d2b5500a32a178f0e64770eeaa983b1d
#
_entry.id   d2b5500a32a178f0e64770eeaa983b1d
#
_cell.length_a   1.000
_cell.length_b   1.000
_cell.length_c   1.000
_cell.angle_alpha   90.00
_cell.angle_beta   90.00
_cell.angle_gamma   90.00
#
_symmetry.space_group_name_H-M   'P 1'
#
loop_
_entity.id
_entity.type
_entity.pdbx_description
1 polymer ?
#
loop_
_entity_poly.entity_id
_entity_poly.type
_entity_poly.pdbx_seq_one_letter_code
_entity_poly.pdbx_strand_id
1 'polypeptide(L)'
;MPKFIPFTDAQKEQAASVDLEEFLRRRGEKLIASGRDKRLASDHSITIRGCEWFDHAAEQGGKAISFVKQFYGLSYPEAVSMLLGDDLCGSYPAANEKEPEPAKPFKLPPKNESMRRVYAYLLQKRCIDREILNAFVCKKLIYESCERSKDGIKEYHNAVFVGFDEHGVPRHGHKRGLYTTGKSYRGNIEGSDPKYSFHYLGGDNTLYVFEAPIDLLSYISLHPENWQKHN
;
A
#
# COMPACT_ATOMS: atom_id res chain seq x y z
N MET A 1 -11.22 -14.80 33.11
CA MET A 1 -11.49 -13.95 31.96
C MET A 1 -11.09 -12.53 32.32
N PRO A 2 -10.17 -11.88 31.60
CA PRO A 2 -9.82 -10.50 31.86
C PRO A 2 -11.03 -9.60 31.58
N LYS A 3 -11.39 -8.75 32.56
CA LYS A 3 -12.47 -7.78 32.40
C LYS A 3 -12.03 -6.72 31.40
N PHE A 4 -12.70 -6.63 30.26
CA PHE A 4 -12.58 -5.49 29.36
C PHE A 4 -13.13 -4.25 30.09
N ILE A 5 -12.28 -3.31 30.43
CA ILE A 5 -12.67 -2.00 30.95
C ILE A 5 -12.75 -1.04 29.77
N PRO A 6 -13.93 -0.68 29.30
CA PRO A 6 -14.06 0.30 28.24
C PRO A 6 -13.69 1.68 28.78
N PHE A 7 -12.79 2.40 28.06
CA PHE A 7 -12.54 3.81 28.38
C PHE A 7 -13.80 4.63 28.10
N THR A 8 -14.09 5.55 28.99
CA THR A 8 -15.17 6.53 28.79
C THR A 8 -14.79 7.49 27.64
N ASP A 9 -15.77 8.12 27.03
CA ASP A 9 -15.47 9.08 25.93
C ASP A 9 -14.64 10.26 26.44
N ALA A 10 -14.85 10.70 27.69
CA ALA A 10 -14.02 11.72 28.34
C ALA A 10 -12.54 11.28 28.45
N GLN A 11 -12.27 10.03 28.83
CA GLN A 11 -10.90 9.50 28.90
C GLN A 11 -10.24 9.42 27.50
N LYS A 12 -11.00 9.01 26.49
CA LYS A 12 -10.49 8.98 25.10
C LYS A 12 -10.15 10.38 24.60
N GLU A 13 -11.00 11.36 24.90
CA GLU A 13 -10.79 12.75 24.51
C GLU A 13 -9.60 13.36 25.27
N GLN A 14 -9.48 13.10 26.56
CA GLN A 14 -8.34 13.50 27.37
C GLN A 14 -7.04 12.92 26.81
N ALA A 15 -6.98 11.62 26.51
CA ALA A 15 -5.82 11.00 25.90
C ALA A 15 -5.49 11.56 24.51
N ALA A 16 -6.50 11.85 23.70
CA ALA A 16 -6.30 12.43 22.36
C ALA A 16 -5.78 13.87 22.39
N SER A 17 -6.06 14.61 23.47
CA SER A 17 -5.65 16.00 23.67
C SER A 17 -4.35 16.18 24.46
N VAL A 18 -3.66 15.11 24.83
CA VAL A 18 -2.37 15.16 25.53
C VAL A 18 -1.35 15.91 24.67
N ASP A 19 -0.64 16.86 25.28
CA ASP A 19 0.45 17.59 24.64
C ASP A 19 1.63 16.63 24.37
N LEU A 20 1.86 16.37 23.09
CA LEU A 20 2.93 15.46 22.63
C LEU A 20 4.33 16.01 22.91
N GLU A 21 4.51 17.32 22.96
CA GLU A 21 5.82 17.92 23.27
C GLU A 21 6.21 17.60 24.71
N GLU A 22 5.27 17.79 25.66
CA GLU A 22 5.49 17.48 27.06
C GLU A 22 5.64 15.97 27.31
N PHE A 23 4.78 15.17 26.66
CA PHE A 23 4.82 13.71 26.73
C PHE A 23 6.18 13.16 26.28
N LEU A 24 6.67 13.60 25.11
CA LEU A 24 7.95 13.15 24.55
C LEU A 24 9.14 13.61 25.39
N ARG A 25 9.11 14.85 25.89
CA ARG A 25 10.16 15.37 26.77
C ARG A 25 10.27 14.56 28.07
N ARG A 26 9.15 14.18 28.69
CA ARG A 26 9.14 13.31 29.86
C ARG A 26 9.75 11.93 29.61
N ARG A 27 9.69 11.46 28.36
CA ARG A 27 10.29 10.19 27.93
C ARG A 27 11.73 10.31 27.43
N GLY A 28 12.32 11.50 27.54
CA GLY A 28 13.71 11.73 27.16
C GLY A 28 13.94 11.98 25.67
N GLU A 29 12.87 12.09 24.87
CA GLU A 29 13.00 12.43 23.46
C GLU A 29 13.41 13.90 23.29
N LYS A 30 14.36 14.13 22.38
CA LYS A 30 14.84 15.47 22.05
C LYS A 30 14.00 16.07 20.92
N LEU A 31 13.50 17.28 21.15
CA LEU A 31 12.75 18.04 20.16
C LEU A 31 13.56 19.24 19.68
N ILE A 32 13.56 19.48 18.38
CA ILE A 32 14.24 20.59 17.72
C ILE A 32 13.19 21.60 17.25
N ALA A 33 13.39 22.87 17.52
CA ALA A 33 12.51 23.93 17.04
C ALA A 33 12.55 24.03 15.50
N SER A 34 11.40 24.10 14.86
CA SER A 34 11.23 24.24 13.42
C SER A 34 10.10 25.23 13.12
N GLY A 35 10.38 26.51 13.20
CA GLY A 35 9.37 27.56 13.07
C GLY A 35 8.37 27.53 14.19
N ARG A 36 7.08 27.30 13.88
CA ARG A 36 5.99 27.15 14.87
C ARG A 36 5.86 25.72 15.41
N ASP A 37 6.51 24.75 14.77
CA ASP A 37 6.44 23.34 15.11
C ASP A 37 7.72 22.89 15.79
N LYS A 38 7.72 21.67 16.29
CA LYS A 38 8.92 20.98 16.74
C LYS A 38 9.10 19.70 15.94
N ARG A 39 10.34 19.29 15.74
CA ARG A 39 10.70 18.04 15.08
C ARG A 39 11.35 17.09 16.05
N LEU A 40 11.15 15.80 15.86
CA LEU A 40 11.93 14.80 16.59
C LEU A 40 13.39 14.90 16.16
N ALA A 41 14.32 14.85 17.12
CA ALA A 41 15.75 14.82 16.79
C ALA A 41 16.17 13.47 16.22
N SER A 42 15.46 12.41 16.55
CA SER A 42 15.65 11.04 16.04
C SER A 42 15.12 10.87 14.62
N ASP A 43 14.08 11.63 14.25
CA ASP A 43 13.49 11.60 12.90
C ASP A 43 12.94 12.98 12.52
N HIS A 44 13.68 13.67 11.66
CA HIS A 44 13.35 15.04 11.23
C HIS A 44 12.14 15.11 10.29
N SER A 45 11.64 13.99 9.79
CA SER A 45 10.40 13.96 8.99
C SER A 45 9.17 14.20 9.83
N ILE A 46 9.25 13.96 11.15
CA ILE A 46 8.13 14.03 12.07
C ILE A 46 8.07 15.41 12.72
N THR A 47 6.97 16.11 12.48
CA THR A 47 6.64 17.39 13.12
C THR A 47 5.57 17.21 14.19
N ILE A 48 5.68 17.99 15.27
CA ILE A 48 4.77 17.97 16.41
C ILE A 48 4.31 19.39 16.71
N ARG A 49 3.02 19.54 16.98
CA ARG A 49 2.38 20.79 17.41
C ARG A 49 1.30 20.47 18.45
N GLY A 50 1.58 20.72 19.72
CA GLY A 50 0.66 20.40 20.82
C GLY A 50 0.27 18.91 20.82
N CYS A 51 -1.01 18.59 20.62
CA CYS A 51 -1.50 17.22 20.56
C CYS A 51 -1.48 16.57 19.16
N GLU A 52 -1.00 17.30 18.15
CA GLU A 52 -0.99 16.84 16.76
C GLU A 52 0.43 16.52 16.30
N TRP A 53 0.54 15.57 15.38
CA TRP A 53 1.78 15.18 14.72
C TRP A 53 1.57 14.97 13.22
N PHE A 54 2.64 15.12 12.46
CA PHE A 54 2.65 14.84 11.03
C PHE A 54 4.01 14.28 10.60
N ASP A 55 4.00 13.17 9.87
CA ASP A 55 5.16 12.59 9.21
C ASP A 55 5.16 12.99 7.74
N HIS A 56 6.12 13.83 7.35
CA HIS A 56 6.26 14.34 5.98
C HIS A 56 6.79 13.28 5.01
N ALA A 57 7.46 12.24 5.49
CA ALA A 57 7.95 11.17 4.63
C ALA A 57 6.83 10.17 4.25
N ALA A 58 5.99 9.84 5.23
CA ALA A 58 4.86 8.92 5.02
C ALA A 58 3.55 9.64 4.64
N GLU A 59 3.52 10.98 4.63
CA GLU A 59 2.32 11.81 4.43
C GLU A 59 1.15 11.42 5.35
N GLN A 60 1.48 11.11 6.60
CA GLN A 60 0.52 10.69 7.62
C GLN A 60 0.59 11.57 8.85
N GLY A 61 -0.53 11.73 9.52
CA GLY A 61 -0.60 12.52 10.74
C GLY A 61 -1.81 12.17 11.58
N GLY A 62 -1.90 12.80 12.75
CA GLY A 62 -3.02 12.58 13.64
C GLY A 62 -2.80 13.19 15.02
N LYS A 63 -3.54 12.67 16.01
CA LYS A 63 -3.46 13.11 17.40
C LYS A 63 -2.61 12.15 18.26
N ALA A 64 -2.42 12.51 19.55
CA ALA A 64 -1.54 11.82 20.48
C ALA A 64 -1.76 10.29 20.53
N ILE A 65 -2.99 9.79 20.51
CA ILE A 65 -3.27 8.34 20.52
C ILE A 65 -2.69 7.66 19.26
N SER A 66 -2.86 8.25 18.09
CA SER A 66 -2.32 7.67 16.85
C SER A 66 -0.80 7.70 16.84
N PHE A 67 -0.18 8.74 17.38
CA PHE A 67 1.25 8.84 17.56
C PHE A 67 1.80 7.65 18.38
N VAL A 68 1.24 7.48 19.58
CA VAL A 68 1.70 6.42 20.50
C VAL A 68 1.49 5.03 19.89
N LYS A 69 0.36 4.79 19.24
CA LYS A 69 0.13 3.51 18.54
C LYS A 69 1.19 3.22 17.47
N GLN A 70 1.55 4.21 16.69
CA GLN A 70 2.46 4.04 15.54
C GLN A 70 3.91 3.94 15.98
N PHE A 71 4.38 4.82 16.83
CA PHE A 71 5.80 4.92 17.19
C PHE A 71 6.21 4.04 18.37
N TYR A 72 5.27 3.62 19.19
CA TYR A 72 5.53 2.69 20.31
C TYR A 72 4.98 1.28 20.05
N GLY A 73 4.32 1.04 18.89
CA GLY A 73 3.80 -0.28 18.51
C GLY A 73 2.68 -0.79 19.43
N LEU A 74 1.96 0.12 20.11
CA LEU A 74 0.97 -0.23 21.12
C LEU A 74 -0.44 -0.39 20.54
N SER A 75 -1.24 -1.24 21.18
CA SER A 75 -2.67 -1.33 20.92
C SER A 75 -3.40 -0.05 21.38
N TYR A 76 -4.63 0.16 20.88
CA TYR A 76 -5.41 1.34 21.27
C TYR A 76 -5.60 1.49 22.81
N PRO A 77 -5.96 0.43 23.57
CA PRO A 77 -6.09 0.54 25.03
C PRO A 77 -4.77 0.89 25.71
N GLU A 78 -3.66 0.28 25.29
CA GLU A 78 -2.33 0.55 25.84
C GLU A 78 -1.89 2.00 25.58
N ALA A 79 -2.15 2.50 24.38
CA ALA A 79 -1.84 3.88 24.01
C ALA A 79 -2.64 4.89 24.84
N VAL A 80 -3.94 4.63 25.05
CA VAL A 80 -4.79 5.47 25.92
C VAL A 80 -4.29 5.46 27.35
N SER A 81 -4.01 4.28 27.94
CA SER A 81 -3.47 4.17 29.31
C SER A 81 -2.14 4.89 29.46
N MET A 82 -1.24 4.73 28.51
CA MET A 82 0.07 5.38 28.50
C MET A 82 -0.04 6.91 28.50
N LEU A 83 -0.97 7.47 27.74
CA LEU A 83 -1.18 8.91 27.63
C LEU A 83 -1.85 9.50 28.88
N LEU A 84 -2.72 8.74 29.53
CA LEU A 84 -3.38 9.16 30.77
C LEU A 84 -2.47 9.08 32.00
N GLY A 85 -1.29 8.48 31.88
CA GLY A 85 -0.34 8.31 32.99
C GLY A 85 -0.80 7.29 34.05
N ASP A 86 -1.78 6.48 33.68
CA ASP A 86 -2.23 5.40 34.55
C ASP A 86 -1.28 4.20 34.41
N ASP A 87 -0.55 3.92 35.47
CA ASP A 87 0.00 2.59 35.76
C ASP A 87 -1.15 1.61 36.06
N LEU A 88 -2.19 1.63 35.23
CA LEU A 88 -3.22 0.61 35.26
C LEU A 88 -2.60 -0.69 34.71
N CYS A 89 -1.82 -1.30 35.62
CA CYS A 89 -1.38 -2.69 35.50
C CYS A 89 -2.60 -3.64 35.61
N GLY A 90 -3.65 -3.36 34.85
CA GLY A 90 -4.72 -4.27 34.56
C GLY A 90 -4.27 -5.04 33.32
N SER A 91 -4.08 -6.35 33.48
CA SER A 91 -3.88 -7.27 32.38
C SER A 91 -4.92 -7.01 31.28
N TYR A 92 -4.56 -6.16 30.32
CA TYR A 92 -5.30 -6.05 29.07
C TYR A 92 -5.13 -7.40 28.37
N PRO A 93 -6.20 -8.00 27.84
CA PRO A 93 -6.01 -9.08 26.91
C PRO A 93 -5.08 -8.53 25.84
N ALA A 94 -3.95 -9.20 25.63
CA ALA A 94 -3.11 -8.96 24.45
C ALA A 94 -4.07 -8.71 23.30
N ALA A 95 -3.90 -7.58 22.59
CA ALA A 95 -4.69 -7.33 21.41
C ALA A 95 -4.71 -8.66 20.68
N ASN A 96 -5.89 -9.25 20.51
CA ASN A 96 -5.96 -10.46 19.72
C ASN A 96 -5.18 -10.14 18.48
N GLU A 97 -3.94 -10.66 18.38
CA GLU A 97 -3.32 -10.79 17.07
C GLU A 97 -4.44 -11.43 16.30
N LYS A 98 -5.07 -10.65 15.42
CA LYS A 98 -6.02 -11.23 14.48
C LYS A 98 -5.23 -12.36 13.90
N GLU A 99 -5.61 -13.60 14.26
CA GLU A 99 -5.05 -14.77 13.59
C GLU A 99 -5.02 -14.35 12.12
N PRO A 100 -3.86 -14.39 11.47
CA PRO A 100 -3.76 -13.92 10.10
C PRO A 100 -4.91 -14.60 9.35
N GLU A 101 -5.86 -13.78 8.90
CA GLU A 101 -7.01 -14.32 8.15
C GLU A 101 -6.42 -15.28 7.12
N PRO A 102 -6.89 -16.54 7.03
CA PRO A 102 -6.28 -17.51 6.15
C PRO A 102 -6.15 -16.87 4.78
N ALA A 103 -4.93 -16.84 4.26
CA ALA A 103 -4.59 -16.12 3.04
C ALA A 103 -5.60 -16.52 1.96
N LYS A 104 -6.40 -15.57 1.49
CA LYS A 104 -7.42 -15.85 0.50
C LYS A 104 -6.75 -16.42 -0.74
N PRO A 105 -7.29 -17.49 -1.34
CA PRO A 105 -6.65 -18.13 -2.47
C PRO A 105 -6.55 -17.14 -3.63
N PHE A 106 -5.35 -17.01 -4.19
CA PHE A 106 -5.12 -16.19 -5.37
C PHE A 106 -5.89 -16.73 -6.57
N LYS A 107 -6.68 -15.86 -7.20
CA LYS A 107 -7.42 -16.18 -8.41
C LYS A 107 -7.41 -15.00 -9.38
N LEU A 108 -6.95 -15.27 -10.60
CA LEU A 108 -7.01 -14.26 -11.68
C LEU A 108 -8.45 -13.95 -12.07
N PRO A 109 -8.79 -12.68 -12.33
CA PRO A 109 -10.10 -12.30 -12.81
C PRO A 109 -10.37 -12.85 -14.23
N PRO A 110 -11.65 -13.03 -14.59
CA PRO A 110 -12.02 -13.57 -15.88
C PRO A 110 -11.48 -12.71 -17.02
N LYS A 111 -10.96 -13.38 -18.06
CA LYS A 111 -10.50 -12.71 -19.27
C LYS A 111 -11.69 -12.20 -20.06
N ASN A 112 -11.54 -11.00 -20.61
CA ASN A 112 -12.46 -10.48 -21.61
C ASN A 112 -12.16 -11.16 -22.99
N GLU A 113 -13.17 -11.32 -23.81
CA GLU A 113 -13.02 -11.86 -25.19
C GLU A 113 -12.16 -10.95 -26.07
N SER A 114 -12.13 -9.66 -25.78
CA SER A 114 -11.42 -8.65 -26.55
C SER A 114 -10.36 -7.93 -25.71
N MET A 115 -9.23 -7.61 -26.34
CA MET A 115 -8.15 -6.80 -25.78
C MET A 115 -8.21 -5.31 -26.22
N ARG A 116 -9.31 -4.90 -26.88
CA ARG A 116 -9.39 -3.57 -27.54
C ARG A 116 -9.15 -2.41 -26.58
N ARG A 117 -9.71 -2.47 -25.37
CA ARG A 117 -9.56 -1.38 -24.38
C ARG A 117 -8.16 -1.30 -23.82
N VAL A 118 -7.52 -2.45 -23.56
CA VAL A 118 -6.12 -2.50 -23.12
C VAL A 118 -5.21 -1.90 -24.20
N TYR A 119 -5.38 -2.31 -25.45
CA TYR A 119 -4.61 -1.74 -26.56
C TYR A 119 -4.85 -0.23 -26.71
N ALA A 120 -6.11 0.21 -26.71
CA ALA A 120 -6.43 1.64 -26.79
C ALA A 120 -5.78 2.42 -25.62
N TYR A 121 -5.87 1.91 -24.40
CA TYR A 121 -5.31 2.56 -23.24
C TYR A 121 -3.78 2.62 -23.28
N LEU A 122 -3.11 1.47 -23.50
CA LEU A 122 -1.65 1.41 -23.45
C LEU A 122 -1.00 2.12 -24.64
N LEU A 123 -1.53 1.97 -25.86
CA LEU A 123 -0.97 2.62 -27.05
C LEU A 123 -1.28 4.13 -27.10
N GLN A 124 -2.53 4.53 -26.84
CA GLN A 124 -2.96 5.92 -27.07
C GLN A 124 -2.78 6.82 -25.85
N LYS A 125 -3.00 6.28 -24.62
CA LYS A 125 -2.91 7.08 -23.39
C LYS A 125 -1.56 6.97 -22.70
N ARG A 126 -0.85 5.86 -22.91
CA ARG A 126 0.46 5.59 -22.30
C ARG A 126 1.61 5.60 -23.28
N CYS A 127 1.30 5.70 -24.59
CA CYS A 127 2.28 5.73 -25.67
C CYS A 127 3.27 4.56 -25.64
N ILE A 128 2.79 3.40 -25.16
CA ILE A 128 3.59 2.17 -25.18
C ILE A 128 3.76 1.72 -26.64
N ASP A 129 4.94 1.28 -27.00
CA ASP A 129 5.18 0.73 -28.31
C ASP A 129 4.34 -0.53 -28.58
N ARG A 130 3.83 -0.65 -29.81
CA ARG A 130 2.93 -1.75 -30.21
C ARG A 130 3.62 -3.11 -30.20
N GLU A 131 4.86 -3.19 -30.65
CA GLU A 131 5.59 -4.45 -30.75
C GLU A 131 5.93 -4.96 -29.35
N ILE A 132 6.30 -4.06 -28.45
CA ILE A 132 6.54 -4.35 -27.05
C ILE A 132 5.26 -4.86 -26.39
N LEU A 133 4.14 -4.14 -26.54
CA LEU A 133 2.87 -4.58 -26.00
C LEU A 133 2.48 -5.98 -26.51
N ASN A 134 2.62 -6.22 -27.82
CA ASN A 134 2.36 -7.52 -28.42
C ASN A 134 3.23 -8.63 -27.81
N ALA A 135 4.52 -8.37 -27.61
CA ALA A 135 5.43 -9.35 -26.99
C ALA A 135 4.96 -9.79 -25.59
N PHE A 136 4.54 -8.83 -24.75
CA PHE A 136 4.03 -9.13 -23.41
C PHE A 136 2.66 -9.83 -23.44
N VAL A 137 1.78 -9.45 -24.35
CA VAL A 137 0.47 -10.10 -24.55
C VAL A 137 0.64 -11.53 -25.04
N CYS A 138 1.52 -11.78 -26.02
CA CYS A 138 1.82 -13.14 -26.52
C CYS A 138 2.37 -14.05 -25.42
N LYS A 139 3.16 -13.52 -24.49
CA LYS A 139 3.67 -14.23 -23.32
C LYS A 139 2.61 -14.40 -22.21
N LYS A 140 1.38 -13.94 -22.42
CA LYS A 140 0.26 -13.97 -21.43
C LYS A 140 0.53 -13.15 -20.17
N LEU A 141 1.50 -12.26 -20.20
CA LEU A 141 1.83 -11.37 -19.09
C LEU A 141 0.82 -10.23 -18.92
N ILE A 142 0.09 -9.88 -19.99
CA ILE A 142 -0.93 -8.82 -19.99
C ILE A 142 -2.20 -9.33 -20.63
N TYR A 143 -3.35 -9.06 -20.00
CA TYR A 143 -4.66 -9.30 -20.60
C TYR A 143 -5.70 -8.31 -20.11
N GLU A 144 -6.86 -8.25 -20.81
CA GLU A 144 -8.02 -7.48 -20.38
C GLU A 144 -8.93 -8.36 -19.52
N SER A 145 -9.28 -7.90 -18.31
CA SER A 145 -10.34 -8.53 -17.52
C SER A 145 -11.66 -7.79 -17.70
N CYS A 146 -12.76 -8.55 -17.61
CA CYS A 146 -14.11 -8.02 -17.49
C CYS A 146 -14.76 -8.62 -16.25
N GLU A 147 -15.05 -7.76 -15.28
CA GLU A 147 -15.70 -8.14 -14.02
C GLU A 147 -17.01 -7.38 -13.88
N ARG A 148 -18.07 -8.03 -13.42
CA ARG A 148 -19.36 -7.39 -13.15
C ARG A 148 -19.45 -6.94 -11.70
N SER A 149 -20.11 -5.81 -11.47
CA SER A 149 -20.49 -5.37 -10.12
C SER A 149 -21.43 -6.39 -9.45
N LYS A 150 -21.52 -6.34 -8.13
CA LYS A 150 -22.36 -7.27 -7.34
C LYS A 150 -23.84 -7.22 -7.74
N ASP A 151 -24.31 -6.07 -8.18
CA ASP A 151 -25.67 -5.84 -8.68
C ASP A 151 -25.86 -6.25 -10.16
N GLY A 152 -24.77 -6.66 -10.85
CA GLY A 152 -24.78 -7.04 -12.26
C GLY A 152 -24.95 -5.89 -13.26
N ILE A 153 -25.08 -4.64 -12.79
CA ILE A 153 -25.42 -3.48 -13.63
C ILE A 153 -24.19 -2.93 -14.35
N LYS A 154 -23.02 -2.94 -13.69
CA LYS A 154 -21.80 -2.32 -14.21
C LYS A 154 -20.77 -3.39 -14.57
N GLU A 155 -20.11 -3.17 -15.69
CA GLU A 155 -18.92 -3.95 -16.09
C GLU A 155 -17.65 -3.14 -15.86
N TYR A 156 -16.66 -3.77 -15.23
CA TYR A 156 -15.35 -3.18 -14.96
C TYR A 156 -14.30 -3.85 -15.83
N HIS A 157 -13.70 -3.05 -16.71
CA HIS A 157 -12.61 -3.50 -17.56
C HIS A 157 -11.28 -3.01 -17.01
N ASN A 158 -10.33 -3.95 -16.85
CA ASN A 158 -9.01 -3.64 -16.34
C ASN A 158 -7.93 -4.26 -17.22
N ALA A 159 -6.80 -3.58 -17.37
CA ALA A 159 -5.56 -4.23 -17.75
C ALA A 159 -5.04 -5.01 -16.54
N VAL A 160 -4.78 -6.29 -16.73
CA VAL A 160 -4.21 -7.18 -15.72
C VAL A 160 -2.78 -7.52 -16.13
N PHE A 161 -1.85 -7.23 -15.24
CA PHE A 161 -0.42 -7.54 -15.36
C PHE A 161 -0.13 -8.73 -14.45
N VAL A 162 0.32 -9.84 -15.01
CA VAL A 162 0.44 -11.13 -14.32
C VAL A 162 1.90 -11.42 -14.02
N GLY A 163 2.17 -11.81 -12.77
CA GLY A 163 3.44 -12.36 -12.35
C GLY A 163 3.34 -13.87 -12.16
N PHE A 164 4.31 -14.61 -12.69
CA PHE A 164 4.38 -16.06 -12.66
C PHE A 164 5.51 -16.55 -11.77
N ASP A 165 5.36 -17.73 -11.20
CA ASP A 165 6.47 -18.42 -10.56
C ASP A 165 7.36 -19.14 -11.59
N GLU A 166 8.42 -19.78 -11.12
CA GLU A 166 9.38 -20.54 -11.91
C GLU A 166 8.77 -21.73 -12.66
N HIS A 167 7.57 -22.15 -12.29
CA HIS A 167 6.81 -23.23 -12.93
C HIS A 167 5.76 -22.71 -13.91
N GLY A 168 5.70 -21.40 -14.13
CA GLY A 168 4.73 -20.77 -15.01
C GLY A 168 3.31 -20.70 -14.42
N VAL A 169 3.18 -20.86 -13.08
CA VAL A 169 1.90 -20.70 -12.39
C VAL A 169 1.72 -19.22 -12.00
N PRO A 170 0.56 -18.60 -12.29
CA PRO A 170 0.31 -17.23 -11.90
C PRO A 170 0.18 -17.12 -10.37
N ARG A 171 0.97 -16.23 -9.76
CA ARG A 171 1.00 -15.98 -8.31
C ARG A 171 0.69 -14.54 -7.93
N HIS A 172 0.79 -13.64 -8.88
CA HIS A 172 0.54 -12.22 -8.66
C HIS A 172 -0.23 -11.61 -9.82
N GLY A 173 -1.04 -10.62 -9.54
CA GLY A 173 -1.71 -9.84 -10.55
C GLY A 173 -1.93 -8.40 -10.10
N HIS A 174 -1.55 -7.45 -10.94
CA HIS A 174 -1.83 -6.04 -10.75
C HIS A 174 -2.92 -5.60 -11.72
N LYS A 175 -3.94 -4.90 -11.22
CA LYS A 175 -5.05 -4.37 -12.04
C LYS A 175 -4.93 -2.87 -12.23
N ARG A 176 -5.13 -2.42 -13.46
CA ARG A 176 -5.26 -1.02 -13.84
C ARG A 176 -6.59 -0.80 -14.56
N GLY A 177 -7.46 0.03 -13.98
CA GLY A 177 -8.75 0.39 -14.59
C GLY A 177 -8.56 1.12 -15.92
N LEU A 178 -9.36 0.74 -16.91
CA LEU A 178 -9.29 1.26 -18.29
C LEU A 178 -10.25 2.44 -18.52
N TYR A 179 -11.03 2.84 -17.52
CA TYR A 179 -11.87 4.03 -17.62
C TYR A 179 -11.01 5.30 -17.58
N THR A 180 -11.32 6.21 -18.48
CA THR A 180 -10.59 7.49 -18.63
C THR A 180 -11.24 8.63 -17.90
N THR A 181 -12.46 8.43 -17.39
CA THR A 181 -13.24 9.44 -16.62
C THR A 181 -13.31 9.04 -15.15
N GLY A 182 -13.11 10.00 -14.27
CA GLY A 182 -13.12 9.78 -12.82
C GLY A 182 -11.83 9.20 -12.25
N LYS A 183 -11.89 8.73 -11.00
CA LYS A 183 -10.73 8.15 -10.32
C LYS A 183 -10.39 6.77 -10.88
N SER A 184 -9.23 6.65 -11.49
CA SER A 184 -8.77 5.39 -12.08
C SER A 184 -8.41 4.37 -10.98
N TYR A 185 -8.94 3.16 -11.09
CA TYR A 185 -8.61 2.05 -10.20
C TYR A 185 -7.18 1.54 -10.44
N ARG A 186 -6.47 1.26 -9.37
CA ARG A 186 -5.18 0.55 -9.37
C ARG A 186 -5.06 -0.28 -8.10
N GLY A 187 -4.52 -1.48 -8.19
CA GLY A 187 -4.31 -2.34 -7.03
C GLY A 187 -3.93 -3.76 -7.41
N ASN A 188 -3.41 -4.48 -6.44
CA ASN A 188 -3.12 -5.89 -6.62
C ASN A 188 -4.39 -6.73 -6.44
N ILE A 189 -4.41 -7.88 -7.08
CA ILE A 189 -5.46 -8.89 -6.92
C ILE A 189 -5.31 -9.50 -5.53
N GLU A 190 -6.42 -9.74 -4.86
CA GLU A 190 -6.44 -10.35 -3.53
C GLU A 190 -5.75 -11.72 -3.56
N GLY A 191 -4.95 -12.02 -2.53
CA GLY A 191 -4.14 -13.25 -2.47
C GLY A 191 -2.89 -13.26 -3.34
N SER A 192 -2.55 -12.13 -4.00
CA SER A 192 -1.29 -12.00 -4.76
C SER A 192 -0.07 -12.14 -3.85
N ASP A 193 0.91 -12.93 -4.27
CA ASP A 193 2.22 -13.04 -3.62
C ASP A 193 3.18 -11.96 -4.19
N PRO A 194 3.63 -10.99 -3.38
CA PRO A 194 4.53 -9.93 -3.83
C PRO A 194 5.86 -10.43 -4.39
N LYS A 195 6.32 -11.61 -3.99
CA LYS A 195 7.54 -12.23 -4.48
C LYS A 195 7.52 -12.42 -6.00
N TYR A 196 6.36 -12.65 -6.56
CA TYR A 196 6.15 -12.90 -7.99
C TYR A 196 5.49 -11.72 -8.70
N SER A 197 5.88 -10.49 -8.37
CA SER A 197 5.35 -9.31 -9.05
C SER A 197 5.59 -9.39 -10.57
N PHE A 198 4.87 -8.57 -11.33
CA PHE A 198 5.00 -8.53 -12.80
C PHE A 198 6.47 -8.34 -13.20
N HIS A 199 6.99 -9.25 -14.02
CA HIS A 199 8.39 -9.26 -14.44
C HIS A 199 8.58 -9.82 -15.85
N TYR A 200 9.73 -9.56 -16.41
CA TYR A 200 10.25 -10.16 -17.62
C TYR A 200 11.66 -10.69 -17.32
N LEU A 201 11.96 -11.90 -17.77
CA LEU A 201 13.27 -12.52 -17.60
C LEU A 201 13.95 -12.62 -18.99
N GLY A 202 15.04 -11.90 -19.13
CA GLY A 202 15.80 -11.85 -20.39
C GLY A 202 16.94 -12.85 -20.42
N GLY A 203 17.67 -13.03 -19.35
CA GLY A 203 18.75 -14.03 -19.25
C GLY A 203 20.16 -13.46 -19.12
N ASP A 204 20.36 -12.13 -19.11
CA ASP A 204 21.62 -11.53 -18.71
C ASP A 204 21.65 -11.17 -17.22
N ASN A 205 22.74 -10.58 -16.74
CA ASN A 205 22.90 -10.20 -15.33
C ASN A 205 22.44 -8.76 -15.04
N THR A 206 21.74 -8.12 -15.98
CA THR A 206 21.25 -6.75 -15.81
C THR A 206 19.82 -6.79 -15.27
N LEU A 207 19.58 -6.12 -14.14
CA LEU A 207 18.27 -6.02 -13.51
C LEU A 207 17.79 -4.57 -13.52
N TYR A 208 16.60 -4.34 -14.07
CA TYR A 208 15.87 -3.07 -13.98
C TYR A 208 14.67 -3.21 -13.04
N VAL A 209 14.52 -2.29 -12.12
CA VAL A 209 13.41 -2.29 -11.15
C VAL A 209 12.54 -1.07 -11.34
N PHE A 210 11.22 -1.26 -11.37
CA PHE A 210 10.22 -0.21 -11.59
C PHE A 210 9.14 -0.25 -10.52
N GLU A 211 8.54 0.90 -10.22
CA GLU A 211 7.44 0.99 -9.26
C GLU A 211 6.12 0.38 -9.77
N ALA A 212 5.90 0.41 -11.08
CA ALA A 212 4.68 -0.12 -11.68
C ALA A 212 4.93 -0.81 -13.03
N PRO A 213 4.07 -1.79 -13.41
CA PRO A 213 4.18 -2.48 -14.71
C PRO A 213 4.18 -1.54 -15.92
N ILE A 214 3.44 -0.43 -15.85
CA ILE A 214 3.38 0.55 -16.95
C ILE A 214 4.71 1.29 -17.10
N ASP A 215 5.43 1.54 -16.01
CA ASP A 215 6.72 2.23 -16.05
C ASP A 215 7.78 1.35 -16.72
N LEU A 216 7.77 0.04 -16.44
CA LEU A 216 8.58 -0.93 -17.17
C LEU A 216 8.30 -0.88 -18.68
N LEU A 217 7.03 -0.96 -19.08
CA LEU A 217 6.64 -0.91 -20.49
C LEU A 217 7.03 0.42 -21.16
N SER A 218 6.87 1.54 -20.43
CA SER A 218 7.26 2.87 -20.90
C SER A 218 8.77 2.97 -21.10
N TYR A 219 9.55 2.47 -20.14
CA TYR A 219 11.00 2.46 -20.24
C TYR A 219 11.49 1.66 -21.45
N ILE A 220 10.97 0.45 -21.66
CA ILE A 220 11.33 -0.38 -22.83
C ILE A 220 10.90 0.31 -24.13
N SER A 221 9.76 1.01 -24.15
CA SER A 221 9.30 1.73 -25.34
C SER A 221 10.22 2.91 -25.70
N LEU A 222 10.86 3.53 -24.71
CA LEU A 222 11.85 4.60 -24.91
C LEU A 222 13.25 4.07 -25.20
N HIS A 223 13.56 2.85 -24.76
CA HIS A 223 14.87 2.20 -24.86
C HIS A 223 14.72 0.77 -25.42
N PRO A 224 14.36 0.62 -26.71
CA PRO A 224 14.01 -0.69 -27.27
C PRO A 224 15.21 -1.60 -27.55
N GLU A 225 16.45 -1.09 -27.45
CA GLU A 225 17.63 -1.85 -27.79
C GLU A 225 17.87 -2.96 -26.77
N ASN A 226 17.90 -4.20 -27.26
CA ASN A 226 18.24 -5.39 -26.47
C ASN A 226 17.42 -5.66 -25.20
N TRP A 227 16.26 -5.01 -25.05
CA TRP A 227 15.44 -5.17 -23.85
C TRP A 227 15.11 -6.63 -23.51
N GLN A 228 15.00 -7.50 -24.53
CA GLN A 228 14.70 -8.93 -24.33
C GLN A 228 15.84 -9.69 -23.63
N LYS A 229 17.04 -9.11 -23.50
CA LYS A 229 18.17 -9.72 -22.80
C LYS A 229 18.18 -9.40 -21.31
N HIS A 230 17.54 -8.30 -20.90
CA HIS A 230 17.58 -7.79 -19.53
C HIS A 230 16.46 -8.37 -18.67
N ASN A 231 16.66 -8.34 -17.34
CA ASN A 231 15.70 -8.78 -16.33
C ASN A 231 15.07 -7.61 -15.61
#